data_86851d9ece2d50b998c68b8eef9e78df
#
_entry.id   86851d9ece2d50b998c68b8eef9e78df
#
_cell.length_a   1.000
_cell.length_b   1.000
_cell.length_c   1.000
_cell.angle_alpha   90.00
_cell.angle_beta   90.00
_cell.angle_gamma   90.00
#
_symmetry.space_group_name_H-M   'P 1'
#
loop_
_entity.id
_entity.type
_entity.pdbx_description
1 polymer ?
#
loop_
_entity_poly.entity_id
_entity_poly.type
_entity_poly.pdbx_seq_one_letter_code
_entity_poly.pdbx_strand_id
1 'polypeptide(L)'
;ETDDTFGISKELPVAGCYNPKQVLELSGKRYLTGPVIFVRFNMEGEYVSLTMGDLHCIQEYLEQHSTALMADGKNLNCICLD
;
A
#
# COMPACT_ATOMS: atom_id res chain seq x y z
N GLU A 1 3.30 -14.82 11.91
CA GLU A 1 3.14 -13.39 11.72
C GLU A 1 2.36 -13.11 10.46
N THR A 2 1.27 -12.36 10.57
CA THR A 2 0.41 -12.07 9.43
C THR A 2 0.59 -10.63 8.97
N ASP A 3 0.70 -10.45 7.65
CA ASP A 3 0.71 -9.14 7.04
C ASP A 3 -0.72 -8.63 6.92
N ASP A 4 -0.88 -7.32 7.01
CA ASP A 4 -2.14 -6.68 6.70
C ASP A 4 -2.17 -6.31 5.22
N THR A 5 -3.38 -6.07 4.71
CA THR A 5 -3.55 -5.71 3.31
C THR A 5 -4.45 -4.49 3.17
N PHE A 6 -4.29 -3.78 2.05
CA PHE A 6 -5.20 -2.72 1.66
C PHE A 6 -5.50 -2.84 0.16
N GLY A 7 -6.74 -2.51 -0.22
CA GLY A 7 -7.15 -2.53 -1.61
C GLY A 7 -6.82 -1.21 -2.28
N ILE A 8 -6.43 -1.25 -3.56
CA ILE A 8 -6.14 -0.03 -4.31
C ILE A 8 -7.34 0.45 -5.13
N SER A 9 -8.29 -0.44 -5.40
CA SER A 9 -9.52 -0.10 -6.11
C SER A 9 -10.57 -1.15 -5.79
N LYS A 10 -11.82 -0.72 -5.69
CA LYS A 10 -12.94 -1.65 -5.48
C LYS A 10 -13.18 -2.55 -6.70
N GLU A 11 -12.73 -2.12 -7.86
CA GLU A 11 -12.99 -2.82 -9.11
C GLU A 11 -11.88 -3.80 -9.50
N LEU A 12 -10.74 -3.74 -8.82
CA LEU A 12 -9.60 -4.58 -9.15
C LEU A 12 -9.28 -5.54 -8.00
N PRO A 13 -9.04 -6.82 -8.31
CA PRO A 13 -8.61 -7.79 -7.30
C PRO A 13 -7.12 -7.67 -7.00
N VAL A 14 -6.67 -6.47 -6.69
CA VAL A 14 -5.27 -6.16 -6.41
C VAL A 14 -5.18 -5.54 -5.02
N ALA A 15 -4.25 -6.02 -4.22
CA ALA A 15 -4.04 -5.53 -2.86
C ALA A 15 -2.57 -5.33 -2.57
N GLY A 16 -2.28 -4.40 -1.68
CA GLY A 16 -0.94 -4.22 -1.15
C GLY A 16 -0.83 -4.93 0.19
N CYS A 17 0.23 -5.71 0.35
CA CYS A 17 0.52 -6.43 1.59
C CYS A 17 1.65 -5.71 2.32
N TYR A 18 1.48 -5.47 3.61
CA TYR A 18 2.46 -4.73 4.39
C TYR A 18 2.55 -5.29 5.80
N ASN A 19 3.66 -5.00 6.48
CA ASN A 19 3.87 -5.38 7.86
C ASN A 19 3.23 -4.31 8.76
N PRO A 20 2.25 -4.67 9.61
CA PRO A 20 1.59 -3.68 10.48
C PRO A 20 2.53 -2.97 11.45
N LYS A 21 3.69 -3.54 11.73
CA LYS A 21 4.69 -2.88 12.57
C LYS A 21 5.35 -1.67 11.90
N GLN A 22 5.16 -1.53 10.59
CA GLN A 22 5.72 -0.42 9.82
C GLN A 22 4.75 0.75 9.68
N VAL A 23 3.66 0.72 10.41
CA VAL A 23 2.64 1.77 10.35
C VAL A 23 2.86 2.77 11.48
N LEU A 24 2.90 4.05 11.14
CA LEU A 24 2.94 5.14 12.10
C LEU A 24 1.57 5.79 12.17
N GLU A 25 1.13 6.11 13.39
CA GLU A 25 -0.13 6.80 13.59
C GLU A 25 0.17 8.22 14.05
N LEU A 26 -0.25 9.20 13.27
CA LEU A 26 -0.04 10.62 13.54
C LEU A 26 -1.34 11.37 13.29
N SER A 27 -1.75 12.18 14.27
CA SER A 27 -2.95 13.02 14.15
C SER A 27 -4.20 12.26 13.72
N GLY A 28 -4.35 11.02 14.17
CA GLY A 28 -5.49 10.18 13.84
C GLY A 28 -5.44 9.53 12.48
N LYS A 29 -4.32 9.65 11.77
CA LYS A 29 -4.12 9.02 10.47
C LYS A 29 -3.00 8.01 10.53
N ARG A 30 -3.10 6.98 9.71
CA ARG A 30 -2.10 5.93 9.64
C ARG A 30 -1.25 6.11 8.40
N TYR A 31 0.07 5.97 8.57
CA TYR A 31 1.03 6.12 7.49
C TYR A 31 1.92 4.88 7.44
N LEU A 32 2.03 4.30 6.27
CA LEU A 32 2.86 3.12 6.07
C LEU A 32 4.27 3.56 5.66
N THR A 33 5.27 3.18 6.45
CA THR A 33 6.66 3.59 6.24
C THR A 33 7.54 2.48 5.68
N GLY A 34 7.05 1.26 5.63
CA GLY A 34 7.82 0.11 5.18
C GLY A 34 7.50 -0.31 3.75
N PRO A 35 8.13 -1.38 3.29
CA PRO A 35 7.87 -1.89 1.95
C PRO A 35 6.48 -2.48 1.81
N VAL A 36 5.95 -2.42 0.58
CA VAL A 36 4.64 -2.97 0.25
C VAL A 36 4.82 -3.91 -0.93
N ILE A 37 4.18 -5.08 -0.85
CA ILE A 37 4.15 -6.04 -1.94
C ILE A 37 2.74 -6.04 -2.51
N PHE A 38 2.62 -5.73 -3.80
CA PHE A 38 1.32 -5.73 -4.47
C PHE A 38 1.08 -7.08 -5.13
N VAL A 39 -0.13 -7.61 -4.93
CA VAL A 39 -0.51 -8.92 -5.46
C VAL A 39 -1.87 -8.83 -6.12
N ARG A 40 -2.09 -9.68 -7.13
CA ARG A 40 -3.39 -9.84 -7.77
C ARG A 40 -3.96 -11.19 -7.38
N PHE A 41 -5.27 -11.23 -7.13
CA PHE A 41 -5.98 -12.46 -6.80
C PHE A 41 -6.86 -12.88 -7.97
N ASN A 42 -6.97 -14.19 -8.19
CA ASN A 42 -7.99 -14.71 -9.09
C ASN A 42 -9.29 -14.96 -8.30
N MET A 43 -10.29 -15.52 -8.98
CA MET A 43 -11.60 -15.78 -8.34
C MET A 43 -11.54 -16.83 -7.25
N GLU A 44 -10.48 -17.63 -7.22
CA GLU A 44 -10.27 -18.66 -6.21
C GLU A 44 -9.42 -18.17 -5.03
N GLY A 45 -9.03 -16.90 -5.06
CA GLY A 45 -8.21 -16.33 -3.98
C GLY A 45 -6.72 -16.63 -4.10
N GLU A 46 -6.29 -17.16 -5.23
CA GLU A 46 -4.88 -17.46 -5.46
C GLU A 46 -4.14 -16.24 -6.02
N TYR A 47 -2.87 -16.11 -5.70
CA TYR A 47 -2.04 -15.03 -6.23
C TYR A 47 -1.68 -15.33 -7.68
N VAL A 48 -1.86 -14.35 -8.54
CA VAL A 48 -1.51 -14.44 -9.94
C VAL A 48 -0.66 -13.24 -10.34
N SER A 49 -0.10 -13.29 -11.54
CA SER A 49 0.76 -12.21 -12.03
C SER A 49 -0.01 -10.91 -12.25
N LEU A 50 0.63 -9.80 -11.94
CA LEU A 50 0.07 -8.49 -12.21
C LEU A 50 0.09 -8.20 -13.71
N THR A 51 -0.94 -7.52 -14.19
CA THR A 51 -1.01 -7.07 -15.58
C THR A 51 -0.42 -5.66 -15.69
N MET A 52 -0.21 -5.19 -16.93
CA MET A 52 0.25 -3.82 -17.15
C MET A 52 -0.78 -2.81 -16.64
N GLY A 53 -2.06 -3.10 -16.82
CA GLY A 53 -3.12 -2.25 -16.28
C GLY A 53 -3.08 -2.18 -14.76
N ASP A 54 -2.77 -3.30 -14.10
CA ASP A 54 -2.63 -3.33 -12.65
C ASP A 54 -1.48 -2.43 -12.20
N LEU A 55 -0.34 -2.50 -12.88
CA LEU A 55 0.81 -1.68 -12.55
C LEU A 55 0.50 -0.19 -12.70
N HIS A 56 -0.26 0.18 -13.72
CA HIS A 56 -0.70 1.56 -13.91
C HIS A 56 -1.58 2.04 -12.77
N CYS A 57 -2.53 1.21 -12.34
CA CYS A 57 -3.41 1.54 -11.23
C CYS A 57 -2.65 1.65 -9.90
N ILE A 58 -1.69 0.77 -9.69
CA ILE A 58 -0.83 0.82 -8.51
C ILE A 58 -0.04 2.13 -8.50
N GLN A 59 0.52 2.51 -9.63
CA GLN A 59 1.29 3.73 -9.75
C GLN A 59 0.43 4.96 -9.45
N GLU A 60 -0.79 5.03 -10.00
CA GLU A 60 -1.72 6.11 -9.71
C GLU A 60 -2.07 6.16 -8.23
N TYR A 61 -2.33 5.01 -7.62
CA TYR A 61 -2.63 4.96 -6.19
C TYR A 61 -1.48 5.53 -5.37
N LEU A 62 -0.26 5.12 -5.68
CA LEU A 62 0.92 5.59 -4.95
C LEU A 62 1.10 7.10 -5.11
N GLU A 63 0.87 7.64 -6.29
CA GLU A 63 0.96 9.08 -6.53
C GLU A 63 -0.08 9.87 -5.71
N GLN A 64 -1.28 9.33 -5.57
CA GLN A 64 -2.35 9.99 -4.85
C GLN A 64 -2.21 9.88 -3.33
N HIS A 65 -1.62 8.79 -2.85
CA HIS A 65 -1.55 8.50 -1.42
C HIS A 65 -0.17 8.65 -0.82
N SER A 66 0.86 8.89 -1.63
CA SER A 66 2.20 9.11 -1.11
C SER A 66 2.32 10.49 -0.49
N THR A 67 3.02 10.54 0.63
CA THR A 67 3.29 11.79 1.32
C THR A 67 4.67 11.72 1.95
N ALA A 68 5.23 12.86 2.29
CA ALA A 68 6.50 12.93 2.99
C ALA A 68 6.27 13.42 4.40
N LEU A 69 6.82 12.70 5.36
CA LEU A 69 6.78 13.08 6.77
C LEU A 69 8.18 13.46 7.24
N MET A 70 8.25 14.47 8.10
CA MET A 70 9.50 14.85 8.74
C MET A 70 9.62 14.09 10.04
N ALA A 71 10.68 13.30 10.19
CA ALA A 71 10.98 12.60 11.42
C ALA A 71 12.49 12.65 11.66
N ASP A 72 12.90 13.10 12.84
CA ASP A 72 14.31 13.22 13.23
C ASP A 72 15.14 14.01 12.21
N GLY A 73 14.55 15.06 11.63
CA GLY A 73 15.23 15.89 10.65
C GLY A 73 15.37 15.29 9.27
N LYS A 74 14.71 14.16 9.03
CA LYS A 74 14.75 13.47 7.73
C LYS A 74 13.36 13.38 7.12
N ASN A 75 13.30 13.44 5.79
CA ASN A 75 12.06 13.21 5.06
C ASN A 75 11.85 11.71 4.87
N LEU A 76 10.69 11.22 5.29
CA LEU A 76 10.29 9.84 5.07
C LEU A 76 9.14 9.80 4.07
N ASN A 77 9.30 9.02 3.01
CA ASN A 77 8.22 8.80 2.06
C ASN A 77 7.31 7.71 2.61
N CYS A 78 6.03 8.04 2.75
CA CYS A 78 5.04 7.17 3.36
C CYS A 78 3.81 7.07 2.47
N ILE A 79 3.01 6.04 2.71
CA ILE A 79 1.71 5.89 2.07
C ILE A 79 0.64 6.16 3.13
N CYS A 80 -0.24 7.11 2.86
CA CYS A 80 -1.36 7.40 3.75
C CYS A 80 -2.43 6.33 3.55
N LEU A 81 -2.75 5.58 4.62
CA LEU A 81 -3.72 4.50 4.56
C LEU A 81 -5.17 4.97 4.81
N ASP A 82 -5.33 6.17 5.30
CA ASP A 82 -6.66 6.71 5.63
C ASP A 82 -7.14 7.78 4.66
#